data_6e0fd393355d09844c61b4f09c301d55
#
_entry.id   6e0fd393355d09844c61b4f09c301d55
#
_cell.length_a   1.000
_cell.length_b   1.000
_cell.length_c   1.000
_cell.angle_alpha   90.00
_cell.angle_beta   90.00
_cell.angle_gamma   90.00
#
_symmetry.space_group_name_H-M   'P 1'
#
loop_
_entity.id
_entity.type
_entity.pdbx_description
1 polymer ?
#
loop_
_entity_poly.entity_id
_entity_poly.type
_entity_poly.pdbx_seq_one_letter_code
_entity_poly.pdbx_strand_id
1 'polypeptide(L)'
;MKKLGFCIVLMIAIFEVQVQTLIATSNYSNATANHNQRKIVRDSLDNVYVVFTDSTESGKVIKGVWHNKVTNQWNKATKIVDGCNPSLSINKKGQFFLVFESNNSLREINFTSSRDFSNWSQPFRLSKDQTDNKLPICDTDSSGKLNVFWIQNNNSLNQSLIYASVIEDALVLRKTITTKTEINDIAIANHLQNSNDDLIFSAQFSSDSILFLRTTNNMKSIDTLYRTRGSQPCISFNSLAPFQHWEYDENSIRLLFIDINKQLTEVECGFDRHPEIGPLIRILSTKPTDYICIDDVIPPIGYSYLFMQNGNLYHGFSYGASTYSSTILDTIKSIPLNPTLAYKNFNSKYVDFVWMQKMDPGFNIYYKRDAKLIHVGVKDYESGKGFSITGYPNPFTDQLSIIVDVENQQQKPILEIYNSNSKRVKVLISKNAGNQYAYLWDATDQYNNILPSGLYIIMCTVGKTKTARKVIYTK
;
A
#
# COMPACT_ATOMS: atom_id res chain seq x y z
N MET A 1 63.01 -12.42 1.45
CA MET A 1 61.71 -13.11 1.48
C MET A 1 60.77 -12.33 2.37
N LYS A 2 59.91 -11.49 1.79
CA LYS A 2 58.89 -10.75 2.51
C LYS A 2 57.60 -11.58 2.48
N LYS A 3 57.12 -11.99 3.64
CA LYS A 3 55.82 -12.67 3.80
C LYS A 3 54.72 -11.65 3.64
N LEU A 4 53.92 -11.75 2.59
CA LEU A 4 52.68 -11.03 2.42
C LEU A 4 51.61 -11.71 3.27
N GLY A 5 51.18 -11.07 4.36
CA GLY A 5 50.05 -11.51 5.16
C GLY A 5 48.77 -11.19 4.43
N PHE A 6 48.01 -12.20 4.02
CA PHE A 6 46.69 -12.07 3.46
C PHE A 6 45.69 -11.91 4.61
N CYS A 7 45.24 -10.70 4.83
CA CYS A 7 44.17 -10.42 5.79
C CYS A 7 42.83 -10.69 5.09
N ILE A 8 42.20 -11.85 5.37
CA ILE A 8 40.81 -12.13 4.96
C ILE A 8 39.92 -11.36 5.90
N VAL A 9 39.41 -10.22 5.46
CA VAL A 9 38.32 -9.54 6.13
C VAL A 9 37.03 -10.29 5.81
N LEU A 10 36.60 -11.10 6.75
CA LEU A 10 35.26 -11.74 6.70
C LEU A 10 34.21 -10.64 6.89
N MET A 11 33.66 -10.12 5.80
CA MET A 11 32.46 -9.28 5.88
C MET A 11 31.28 -10.22 6.24
N ILE A 12 30.94 -10.24 7.51
CA ILE A 12 29.66 -10.79 7.97
C ILE A 12 28.61 -9.79 7.52
N ALA A 13 27.91 -10.07 6.43
CA ALA A 13 26.68 -9.38 6.08
C ALA A 13 25.67 -9.71 7.20
N ILE A 14 25.48 -8.78 8.12
CA ILE A 14 24.39 -8.84 9.09
C ILE A 14 23.12 -8.61 8.27
N PHE A 15 22.50 -9.70 7.83
CA PHE A 15 21.08 -9.66 7.45
C PHE A 15 20.33 -9.30 8.73
N GLU A 16 19.82 -8.07 8.82
CA GLU A 16 18.76 -7.75 9.77
C GLU A 16 17.55 -8.61 9.41
N VAL A 17 17.48 -9.81 9.94
CA VAL A 17 16.24 -10.57 10.01
C VAL A 17 15.33 -9.74 10.88
N GLN A 18 14.41 -9.02 10.28
CA GLN A 18 13.46 -8.22 11.04
C GLN A 18 12.50 -9.18 11.75
N VAL A 19 12.78 -9.39 13.02
CA VAL A 19 12.00 -10.22 13.90
C VAL A 19 10.62 -9.56 14.09
N GLN A 20 9.57 -10.38 14.06
CA GLN A 20 8.24 -9.91 14.49
C GLN A 20 8.31 -9.35 15.91
N THR A 21 7.69 -8.19 16.12
CA THR A 21 7.68 -7.50 17.40
C THR A 21 6.28 -7.56 18.01
N LEU A 22 6.14 -8.04 19.24
CA LEU A 22 4.91 -7.89 20.02
C LEU A 22 4.77 -6.42 20.41
N ILE A 23 3.72 -5.75 19.94
CA ILE A 23 3.51 -4.31 20.18
C ILE A 23 2.38 -4.02 21.16
N ALA A 24 1.40 -4.93 21.28
CA ALA A 24 0.27 -4.81 22.19
C ALA A 24 -0.43 -6.14 22.39
N THR A 25 -1.37 -6.17 23.32
CA THR A 25 -2.33 -7.25 23.53
C THR A 25 -3.75 -6.70 23.51
N SER A 26 -4.72 -7.55 23.17
CA SER A 26 -6.15 -7.24 23.20
C SER A 26 -6.96 -8.43 23.69
N ASN A 27 -8.03 -8.16 24.40
CA ASN A 27 -9.04 -9.16 24.79
C ASN A 27 -10.16 -9.29 23.72
N TYR A 28 -10.07 -8.55 22.60
CA TYR A 28 -11.06 -8.54 21.55
C TYR A 28 -10.59 -9.34 20.34
N SER A 29 -11.39 -10.35 19.93
CA SER A 29 -11.05 -11.27 18.84
C SER A 29 -10.95 -10.61 17.46
N ASN A 30 -11.49 -9.42 17.30
CA ASN A 30 -11.51 -8.66 16.05
C ASN A 30 -10.77 -7.31 16.18
N ALA A 31 -9.72 -7.24 17.01
CA ALA A 31 -9.03 -6.00 17.33
C ALA A 31 -8.51 -5.24 16.10
N THR A 32 -8.02 -5.96 15.08
CA THR A 32 -7.54 -5.38 13.81
C THR A 32 -8.41 -5.77 12.61
N ALA A 33 -9.64 -6.26 12.83
CA ALA A 33 -10.54 -6.72 11.77
C ALA A 33 -10.95 -5.61 10.80
N ASN A 34 -11.55 -6.06 9.68
CA ASN A 34 -12.01 -5.25 8.54
C ASN A 34 -10.84 -4.70 7.72
N HIS A 35 -10.44 -5.46 6.73
CA HIS A 35 -9.22 -5.28 5.92
C HIS A 35 -9.09 -3.90 5.22
N ASN A 36 -10.21 -3.22 4.92
CA ASN A 36 -10.23 -1.88 4.36
C ASN A 36 -10.25 -0.76 5.40
N GLN A 37 -10.43 -1.09 6.68
CA GLN A 37 -10.24 -0.16 7.79
C GLN A 37 -8.76 -0.10 8.15
N ARG A 38 -8.10 0.96 7.78
CA ARG A 38 -6.67 1.12 8.03
C ARG A 38 -6.40 1.20 9.53
N LYS A 39 -5.59 0.28 10.03
CA LYS A 39 -5.18 0.23 11.43
C LYS A 39 -3.77 0.78 11.65
N ILE A 40 -3.03 0.97 10.58
CA ILE A 40 -1.63 1.37 10.62
C ILE A 40 -1.37 2.50 9.62
N VAL A 41 -0.68 3.53 10.05
CA VAL A 41 -0.20 4.63 9.20
C VAL A 41 1.23 5.00 9.56
N ARG A 42 1.90 5.73 8.67
CA ARG A 42 3.25 6.23 8.86
C ARG A 42 3.30 7.72 8.58
N ASP A 43 4.08 8.47 9.36
CA ASP A 43 4.35 9.87 9.10
C ASP A 43 5.57 10.08 8.17
N SER A 44 5.85 11.34 7.85
CA SER A 44 6.99 11.72 7.00
C SER A 44 8.35 11.49 7.64
N LEU A 45 8.41 11.30 8.97
CA LEU A 45 9.62 10.99 9.74
C LEU A 45 9.84 9.49 9.90
N ASP A 46 9.02 8.67 9.26
CA ASP A 46 9.08 7.21 9.31
C ASP A 46 8.67 6.60 10.67
N ASN A 47 7.96 7.36 11.50
CA ASN A 47 7.31 6.81 12.69
C ASN A 47 6.05 6.03 12.27
N VAL A 48 5.76 4.95 12.97
CA VAL A 48 4.64 4.05 12.69
C VAL A 48 3.60 4.16 13.80
N TYR A 49 2.34 4.28 13.43
CA TYR A 49 1.22 4.44 14.35
C TYR A 49 0.17 3.37 14.07
N VAL A 50 -0.26 2.69 15.13
CA VAL A 50 -1.22 1.58 15.06
C VAL A 50 -2.38 1.84 16.00
N VAL A 51 -3.60 1.61 15.51
CA VAL A 51 -4.83 1.63 16.32
C VAL A 51 -5.50 0.27 16.26
N PHE A 52 -6.14 -0.10 17.37
CA PHE A 52 -6.85 -1.37 17.46
C PHE A 52 -7.98 -1.28 18.50
N THR A 53 -8.96 -2.16 18.38
CA THR A 53 -10.02 -2.30 19.40
C THR A 53 -9.56 -3.23 20.51
N ASP A 54 -9.86 -2.89 21.75
CA ASP A 54 -9.73 -3.78 22.90
C ASP A 54 -11.07 -3.93 23.60
N SER A 55 -11.24 -5.02 24.35
CA SER A 55 -12.44 -5.26 25.17
C SER A 55 -12.09 -5.10 26.62
N THR A 56 -12.86 -4.28 27.32
CA THR A 56 -12.76 -4.02 28.76
C THR A 56 -14.08 -4.37 29.44
N GLU A 57 -14.10 -4.38 30.77
CA GLU A 57 -15.34 -4.58 31.55
C GLU A 57 -16.40 -3.52 31.25
N SER A 58 -15.98 -2.29 30.93
CA SER A 58 -16.88 -1.17 30.62
C SER A 58 -17.31 -1.11 29.15
N GLY A 59 -16.84 -2.01 28.28
CA GLY A 59 -17.14 -2.04 26.84
C GLY A 59 -15.90 -2.03 25.98
N LYS A 60 -16.08 -1.74 24.70
CA LYS A 60 -14.97 -1.68 23.74
C LYS A 60 -14.29 -0.32 23.78
N VAL A 61 -12.97 -0.33 23.69
CA VAL A 61 -12.14 0.88 23.65
C VAL A 61 -11.18 0.80 22.47
N ILE A 62 -10.89 1.93 21.86
CA ILE A 62 -9.84 2.03 20.85
C ILE A 62 -8.57 2.47 21.54
N LYS A 63 -7.51 1.69 21.33
CA LYS A 63 -6.16 1.96 21.82
C LYS A 63 -5.24 2.32 20.67
N GLY A 64 -4.22 3.12 20.99
CA GLY A 64 -3.15 3.49 20.07
C GLY A 64 -1.78 3.10 20.62
N VAL A 65 -0.88 2.67 19.74
CA VAL A 65 0.52 2.40 20.01
C VAL A 65 1.35 2.93 18.84
N TRP A 66 2.53 3.45 19.11
CA TRP A 66 3.37 3.99 18.04
C TRP A 66 4.85 3.69 18.26
N HIS A 67 5.58 3.60 17.16
CA HIS A 67 7.02 3.37 17.12
C HIS A 67 7.73 4.67 16.77
N ASN A 68 8.64 5.10 17.65
CA ASN A 68 9.50 6.24 17.40
C ASN A 68 10.74 5.79 16.62
N LYS A 69 10.90 6.28 15.41
CA LYS A 69 12.01 5.93 14.53
C LYS A 69 13.38 6.36 15.09
N VAL A 70 13.44 7.49 15.80
CA VAL A 70 14.67 8.03 16.35
C VAL A 70 15.17 7.18 17.52
N THR A 71 14.28 6.81 18.45
CA THR A 71 14.63 5.99 19.61
C THR A 71 14.57 4.50 19.34
N ASN A 72 13.98 4.11 18.20
CA ASN A 72 13.72 2.72 17.82
C ASN A 72 12.90 1.93 18.87
N GLN A 73 11.93 2.58 19.50
CA GLN A 73 11.14 2.00 20.58
C GLN A 73 9.64 2.18 20.32
N TRP A 74 8.86 1.18 20.73
CA TRP A 74 7.42 1.24 20.82
C TRP A 74 7.00 1.80 22.17
N ASN A 75 6.03 2.74 22.19
CA ASN A 75 5.42 3.18 23.44
C ASN A 75 4.43 2.13 23.97
N LYS A 76 4.00 2.30 25.19
CA LYS A 76 2.89 1.50 25.75
C LYS A 76 1.58 1.90 25.08
N ALA A 77 0.72 0.92 24.75
CA ALA A 77 -0.60 1.18 24.22
C ALA A 77 -1.46 2.00 25.20
N THR A 78 -2.06 3.08 24.73
CA THR A 78 -2.91 3.99 25.50
C THR A 78 -4.32 4.05 24.90
N LYS A 79 -5.31 4.26 25.77
CA LYS A 79 -6.70 4.50 25.32
C LYS A 79 -6.79 5.82 24.57
N ILE A 80 -7.41 5.80 23.39
CA ILE A 80 -7.77 6.98 22.63
C ILE A 80 -9.21 7.39 22.94
N VAL A 81 -10.16 6.46 22.77
CA VAL A 81 -11.60 6.75 22.88
C VAL A 81 -12.38 5.45 23.15
N ASP A 82 -13.62 5.59 23.66
CA ASP A 82 -14.57 4.48 23.74
C ASP A 82 -15.21 4.24 22.36
N GLY A 83 -15.17 2.99 21.88
CA GLY A 83 -15.68 2.60 20.57
C GLY A 83 -14.96 1.40 19.99
N CYS A 84 -15.27 1.08 18.74
CA CYS A 84 -14.68 -0.06 18.03
C CYS A 84 -14.56 0.19 16.53
N ASN A 85 -13.97 -0.78 15.83
CA ASN A 85 -13.80 -0.77 14.38
C ASN A 85 -13.15 0.53 13.85
N PRO A 86 -11.96 0.90 14.37
CA PRO A 86 -11.30 2.13 13.96
C PRO A 86 -10.80 2.07 12.51
N SER A 87 -10.85 3.21 11.82
CA SER A 87 -10.13 3.48 10.58
C SER A 87 -9.28 4.73 10.76
N LEU A 88 -7.97 4.61 10.54
CA LEU A 88 -6.98 5.66 10.78
C LEU A 88 -6.47 6.22 9.45
N SER A 89 -6.33 7.53 9.37
CA SER A 89 -5.65 8.22 8.27
C SER A 89 -4.75 9.32 8.80
N ILE A 90 -3.75 9.70 8.01
CA ILE A 90 -2.85 10.81 8.28
C ILE A 90 -2.72 11.68 7.02
N ASN A 91 -2.78 13.01 7.17
CA ASN A 91 -2.58 13.92 6.06
C ASN A 91 -1.10 14.32 5.92
N LYS A 92 -0.78 15.03 4.83
CA LYS A 92 0.60 15.52 4.56
C LYS A 92 1.15 16.48 5.63
N LYS A 93 0.28 17.09 6.44
CA LYS A 93 0.66 17.99 7.54
C LYS A 93 0.92 17.25 8.85
N GLY A 94 0.80 15.90 8.85
CA GLY A 94 1.00 15.08 10.05
C GLY A 94 -0.22 15.05 11.00
N GLN A 95 -1.39 15.53 10.57
CA GLN A 95 -2.62 15.43 11.37
C GLN A 95 -3.24 14.05 11.18
N PHE A 96 -3.54 13.40 12.29
CA PHE A 96 -4.22 12.13 12.36
C PHE A 96 -5.73 12.31 12.42
N PHE A 97 -6.45 11.41 11.75
CA PHE A 97 -7.89 11.30 11.78
C PHE A 97 -8.28 9.86 12.08
N LEU A 98 -9.14 9.69 13.07
CA LEU A 98 -9.66 8.40 13.51
C LEU A 98 -11.18 8.41 13.36
N VAL A 99 -11.70 7.50 12.54
CA VAL A 99 -13.14 7.28 12.37
C VAL A 99 -13.49 5.93 12.97
N PHE A 100 -14.61 5.84 13.69
CA PHE A 100 -14.94 4.66 14.48
C PHE A 100 -16.45 4.52 14.76
N GLU A 101 -16.83 3.32 15.17
CA GLU A 101 -18.18 3.01 15.65
C GLU A 101 -18.29 3.25 17.16
N SER A 102 -19.41 3.86 17.61
CA SER A 102 -19.72 3.95 19.04
C SER A 102 -20.10 2.59 19.64
N ASN A 103 -20.08 2.51 20.98
CA ASN A 103 -20.56 1.34 21.71
C ASN A 103 -22.08 1.31 21.92
N ASN A 104 -22.82 2.27 21.36
CA ASN A 104 -24.26 2.36 21.53
C ASN A 104 -24.98 1.19 20.85
N SER A 105 -26.20 0.88 21.29
CA SER A 105 -27.05 -0.17 20.69
C SER A 105 -27.34 0.11 19.21
N LEU A 106 -27.59 1.38 18.87
CA LEU A 106 -27.55 1.91 17.52
C LEU A 106 -26.18 2.55 17.35
N ARG A 107 -25.30 1.90 16.55
CA ARG A 107 -23.94 2.35 16.35
C ARG A 107 -23.94 3.67 15.60
N GLU A 108 -23.16 4.60 16.10
CA GLU A 108 -22.91 5.89 15.48
C GLU A 108 -21.53 5.88 14.86
N ILE A 109 -21.37 6.59 13.75
CA ILE A 109 -20.05 6.86 13.19
C ILE A 109 -19.57 8.21 13.73
N ASN A 110 -18.44 8.16 14.42
CA ASN A 110 -17.79 9.30 15.01
C ASN A 110 -16.39 9.47 14.42
N PHE A 111 -15.85 10.68 14.50
CA PHE A 111 -14.45 10.94 14.23
C PHE A 111 -13.81 11.76 15.33
N THR A 112 -12.51 11.65 15.45
CA THR A 112 -11.65 12.50 16.28
C THR A 112 -10.34 12.73 15.54
N SER A 113 -9.62 13.79 15.87
CA SER A 113 -8.36 14.14 15.26
C SER A 113 -7.26 14.41 16.30
N SER A 114 -6.01 14.29 15.87
CA SER A 114 -4.84 14.59 16.70
C SER A 114 -3.69 15.11 15.84
N ARG A 115 -2.82 15.92 16.42
CA ARG A 115 -1.58 16.39 15.77
C ARG A 115 -0.32 15.68 16.27
N ASP A 116 -0.44 14.93 17.37
CA ASP A 116 0.70 14.31 18.06
C ASP A 116 0.45 12.83 18.42
N PHE A 117 -0.71 12.27 18.01
CA PHE A 117 -1.19 10.93 18.34
C PHE A 117 -1.46 10.68 19.82
N SER A 118 -1.22 11.65 20.70
CA SER A 118 -1.41 11.53 22.17
C SER A 118 -2.62 12.32 22.63
N ASN A 119 -2.81 13.51 22.11
CA ASN A 119 -3.91 14.40 22.43
C ASN A 119 -4.94 14.41 21.32
N TRP A 120 -6.11 13.84 21.59
CA TRP A 120 -7.20 13.69 20.63
C TRP A 120 -8.33 14.68 20.92
N SER A 121 -8.92 15.23 19.88
CA SER A 121 -10.11 16.10 20.01
C SER A 121 -11.29 15.34 20.61
N GLN A 122 -12.28 16.07 21.14
CA GLN A 122 -13.55 15.43 21.52
C GLN A 122 -14.19 14.79 20.29
N PRO A 123 -14.73 13.57 20.41
CA PRO A 123 -15.39 12.91 19.30
C PRO A 123 -16.54 13.73 18.72
N PHE A 124 -16.58 13.82 17.39
CA PHE A 124 -17.64 14.47 16.65
C PHE A 124 -18.42 13.42 15.84
N ARG A 125 -19.75 13.49 15.91
CA ARG A 125 -20.62 12.53 15.24
C ARG A 125 -20.85 12.88 13.77
N LEU A 126 -20.58 11.92 12.87
CA LEU A 126 -20.83 12.04 11.43
C LEU A 126 -22.18 11.47 10.99
N SER A 127 -22.64 10.40 11.65
CA SER A 127 -23.92 9.76 11.33
C SER A 127 -25.12 10.55 11.85
N LYS A 128 -26.29 10.32 11.25
CA LYS A 128 -27.55 10.89 11.76
C LYS A 128 -28.12 10.04 12.90
N ASP A 129 -29.05 10.65 13.62
CA ASP A 129 -29.77 9.98 14.71
C ASP A 129 -30.60 8.79 14.26
N GLN A 130 -30.84 7.86 15.17
CA GLN A 130 -31.78 6.75 15.06
C GLN A 130 -31.51 5.76 13.90
N THR A 131 -30.26 5.69 13.46
CA THR A 131 -29.83 4.69 12.47
C THR A 131 -28.66 3.91 13.01
N ASP A 132 -28.63 2.59 12.73
CA ASP A 132 -27.48 1.75 13.03
C ASP A 132 -26.47 1.83 11.87
N ASN A 133 -25.22 2.15 12.19
CA ASN A 133 -24.17 2.42 11.20
C ASN A 133 -22.96 1.52 11.46
N LYS A 134 -22.33 1.01 10.40
CA LYS A 134 -21.22 0.04 10.52
C LYS A 134 -20.14 0.27 9.46
N LEU A 135 -18.96 -0.31 9.72
CA LEU A 135 -17.82 -0.38 8.80
C LEU A 135 -17.38 0.98 8.26
N PRO A 136 -17.04 1.94 9.14
CA PRO A 136 -16.49 3.20 8.65
C PRO A 136 -15.11 2.98 8.06
N ILE A 137 -14.87 3.56 6.90
CA ILE A 137 -13.53 3.66 6.31
C ILE A 137 -13.24 5.11 5.99
N CYS A 138 -11.98 5.51 6.11
CA CYS A 138 -11.59 6.88 5.82
C CYS A 138 -10.24 6.97 5.11
N ASP A 139 -10.09 8.06 4.39
CA ASP A 139 -8.83 8.44 3.78
C ASP A 139 -8.74 9.95 3.59
N THR A 140 -7.52 10.51 3.61
CA THR A 140 -7.26 11.92 3.36
C THR A 140 -6.78 12.13 1.93
N ASP A 141 -7.31 13.15 1.24
CA ASP A 141 -6.81 13.56 -0.06
C ASP A 141 -5.57 14.48 0.02
N SER A 142 -5.08 14.93 -1.12
CA SER A 142 -3.90 15.78 -1.22
C SER A 142 -4.07 17.16 -0.57
N SER A 143 -5.29 17.66 -0.44
CA SER A 143 -5.62 18.92 0.23
C SER A 143 -5.68 18.79 1.75
N GLY A 144 -5.75 17.57 2.26
CA GLY A 144 -5.93 17.24 3.68
C GLY A 144 -7.40 17.08 4.08
N LYS A 145 -8.34 17.09 3.12
CA LYS A 145 -9.74 16.77 3.35
C LYS A 145 -9.88 15.28 3.70
N LEU A 146 -10.59 14.99 4.79
CA LEU A 146 -10.92 13.62 5.17
C LEU A 146 -12.18 13.17 4.41
N ASN A 147 -12.08 12.06 3.69
CA ASN A 147 -13.19 11.39 3.03
C ASN A 147 -13.56 10.14 3.83
N VAL A 148 -14.83 9.98 4.14
CA VAL A 148 -15.36 8.90 4.99
C VAL A 148 -16.51 8.22 4.29
N PHE A 149 -16.50 6.88 4.29
CA PHE A 149 -17.64 6.07 3.89
C PHE A 149 -18.05 5.15 5.04
N TRP A 150 -19.32 4.82 5.09
CA TRP A 150 -19.87 3.81 6.00
C TRP A 150 -21.17 3.22 5.47
N ILE A 151 -21.59 2.12 6.06
CA ILE A 151 -22.86 1.46 5.78
C ILE A 151 -23.87 1.87 6.84
N GLN A 152 -25.01 2.41 6.42
CA GLN A 152 -26.15 2.74 7.27
C GLN A 152 -27.25 1.70 7.07
N ASN A 153 -27.70 1.06 8.14
CA ASN A 153 -28.87 0.20 8.14
C ASN A 153 -30.13 1.06 8.21
N ASN A 154 -30.93 1.10 7.13
CA ASN A 154 -32.17 1.87 7.11
C ASN A 154 -33.33 1.11 7.76
N ASN A 155 -33.36 -0.21 7.50
CA ASN A 155 -34.31 -1.16 8.07
C ASN A 155 -33.75 -2.59 7.85
N SER A 156 -34.52 -3.62 8.20
CA SER A 156 -34.10 -5.02 8.03
C SER A 156 -33.85 -5.46 6.58
N LEU A 157 -34.27 -4.69 5.60
CA LEU A 157 -34.21 -5.05 4.17
C LEU A 157 -33.29 -4.16 3.34
N ASN A 158 -32.94 -2.98 3.84
CA ASN A 158 -32.19 -2.00 3.04
C ASN A 158 -31.06 -1.34 3.82
N GLN A 159 -29.90 -1.24 3.16
CA GLN A 159 -28.72 -0.53 3.62
C GLN A 159 -28.34 0.59 2.64
N SER A 160 -27.80 1.67 3.15
CA SER A 160 -27.28 2.76 2.34
C SER A 160 -25.78 2.88 2.50
N LEU A 161 -25.07 3.08 1.40
CA LEU A 161 -23.70 3.56 1.40
C LEU A 161 -23.72 5.09 1.59
N ILE A 162 -23.13 5.55 2.66
CA ILE A 162 -23.06 6.97 3.02
C ILE A 162 -21.65 7.47 2.83
N TYR A 163 -21.53 8.66 2.30
CA TYR A 163 -20.30 9.43 2.18
C TYR A 163 -20.37 10.69 3.05
N ALA A 164 -19.26 11.06 3.66
CA ALA A 164 -19.06 12.36 4.28
C ALA A 164 -17.66 12.89 4.02
N SER A 165 -17.51 14.20 4.01
CA SER A 165 -16.21 14.86 4.01
C SER A 165 -16.06 15.83 5.17
N VAL A 166 -14.84 15.87 5.73
CA VAL A 166 -14.47 16.72 6.86
C VAL A 166 -13.27 17.58 6.46
N ILE A 167 -13.34 18.88 6.72
CA ILE A 167 -12.27 19.84 6.50
C ILE A 167 -12.11 20.62 7.81
N GLU A 168 -10.87 20.75 8.30
CA GLU A 168 -10.57 21.51 9.53
C GLU A 168 -11.50 21.13 10.71
N ASP A 169 -11.66 19.81 10.90
CA ASP A 169 -12.52 19.21 11.93
C ASP A 169 -14.02 19.54 11.83
N ALA A 170 -14.48 20.09 10.70
CA ALA A 170 -15.88 20.38 10.43
C ALA A 170 -16.45 19.50 9.32
N LEU A 171 -17.67 18.97 9.53
CA LEU A 171 -18.42 18.24 8.50
C LEU A 171 -18.86 19.21 7.40
N VAL A 172 -18.35 19.00 6.18
CA VAL A 172 -18.64 19.86 5.02
C VAL A 172 -19.74 19.29 4.14
N LEU A 173 -19.71 17.99 3.90
CA LEU A 173 -20.68 17.31 3.04
C LEU A 173 -21.06 15.95 3.63
N ARG A 174 -22.33 15.60 3.51
CA ARG A 174 -22.86 14.26 3.76
C ARG A 174 -23.85 13.88 2.67
N LYS A 175 -23.66 12.72 2.04
CA LYS A 175 -24.48 12.26 0.91
C LYS A 175 -24.77 10.75 1.00
N THR A 176 -25.98 10.35 0.66
CA THR A 176 -26.31 8.96 0.37
C THR A 176 -25.91 8.64 -1.07
N ILE A 177 -25.04 7.65 -1.25
CA ILE A 177 -24.52 7.27 -2.57
C ILE A 177 -25.47 6.31 -3.27
N THR A 178 -25.87 5.27 -2.56
CA THR A 178 -26.79 4.24 -3.08
C THR A 178 -27.50 3.56 -1.92
N THR A 179 -28.67 3.00 -2.21
CA THR A 179 -29.40 2.12 -1.29
C THR A 179 -29.60 0.78 -1.95
N LYS A 180 -29.26 -0.29 -1.25
CA LYS A 180 -29.33 -1.68 -1.72
C LYS A 180 -29.84 -2.59 -0.59
N THR A 181 -30.19 -3.79 -0.94
CA THR A 181 -30.63 -4.79 0.06
C THR A 181 -29.54 -5.11 1.06
N GLU A 182 -28.31 -5.27 0.59
CA GLU A 182 -27.18 -5.61 1.44
C GLU A 182 -25.89 -5.02 0.87
N ILE A 183 -25.05 -4.44 1.74
CA ILE A 183 -23.70 -3.98 1.43
C ILE A 183 -22.76 -4.67 2.42
N ASN A 184 -21.84 -5.49 1.91
CA ASN A 184 -21.00 -6.34 2.73
C ASN A 184 -19.64 -5.74 3.00
N ASP A 185 -19.09 -4.98 2.04
CA ASP A 185 -17.76 -4.41 2.12
C ASP A 185 -17.61 -3.16 1.28
N ILE A 186 -16.70 -2.30 1.67
CA ILE A 186 -16.38 -1.04 0.99
C ILE A 186 -14.88 -0.79 1.03
N ALA A 187 -14.32 -0.23 -0.04
CA ALA A 187 -12.93 0.23 -0.09
C ALA A 187 -12.86 1.64 -0.67
N ILE A 188 -11.81 2.38 -0.33
CA ILE A 188 -11.59 3.76 -0.76
C ILE A 188 -10.13 3.97 -1.13
N ALA A 189 -9.88 4.75 -2.18
CA ALA A 189 -8.58 5.30 -2.47
C ALA A 189 -8.73 6.74 -2.99
N ASN A 190 -7.86 7.64 -2.54
CA ASN A 190 -7.82 9.02 -2.99
C ASN A 190 -6.71 9.24 -4.00
N HIS A 191 -6.95 10.14 -4.94
CA HIS A 191 -5.91 10.62 -5.82
C HIS A 191 -4.95 11.56 -5.07
N LEU A 192 -3.68 11.18 -5.00
CA LEU A 192 -2.70 11.89 -4.17
C LEU A 192 -2.15 13.17 -4.81
N GLN A 193 -2.29 13.36 -6.11
CA GLN A 193 -1.69 14.46 -6.86
C GLN A 193 -2.69 15.43 -7.46
N ASN A 194 -3.96 15.05 -7.59
CA ASN A 194 -4.98 15.89 -8.21
C ASN A 194 -5.85 16.58 -7.16
N SER A 195 -5.98 17.90 -7.26
CA SER A 195 -6.83 18.73 -6.39
C SER A 195 -8.32 18.68 -6.77
N ASN A 196 -8.71 17.85 -7.75
CA ASN A 196 -10.04 17.90 -8.36
C ASN A 196 -11.12 17.12 -7.63
N ASP A 197 -10.93 16.80 -6.35
CA ASP A 197 -11.94 16.07 -5.55
C ASP A 197 -12.32 14.68 -6.14
N ASP A 198 -11.45 14.10 -6.92
CA ASP A 198 -11.66 12.78 -7.52
C ASP A 198 -11.38 11.69 -6.48
N LEU A 199 -12.33 10.82 -6.31
CA LEU A 199 -12.29 9.74 -5.34
C LEU A 199 -12.72 8.45 -6.01
N ILE A 200 -12.02 7.37 -5.71
CA ILE A 200 -12.36 6.04 -6.16
C ILE A 200 -12.77 5.21 -4.96
N PHE A 201 -13.84 4.48 -5.14
CA PHE A 201 -14.30 3.56 -4.12
C PHE A 201 -14.90 2.30 -4.75
N SER A 202 -14.93 1.23 -4.00
CA SER A 202 -15.68 0.03 -4.36
C SER A 202 -16.69 -0.31 -3.30
N ALA A 203 -17.74 -0.99 -3.71
CA ALA A 203 -18.72 -1.58 -2.81
C ALA A 203 -19.02 -3.02 -3.26
N GLN A 204 -19.01 -3.94 -2.31
CA GLN A 204 -19.49 -5.29 -2.48
C GLN A 204 -20.95 -5.35 -2.02
N PHE A 205 -21.81 -5.78 -2.91
CA PHE A 205 -23.22 -6.00 -2.63
C PHE A 205 -23.52 -7.46 -2.37
N SER A 206 -24.72 -7.74 -1.85
CA SER A 206 -25.23 -9.10 -1.64
C SER A 206 -24.92 -9.99 -2.84
N SER A 207 -24.64 -11.27 -2.60
CA SER A 207 -24.36 -12.27 -3.61
C SER A 207 -23.11 -12.03 -4.47
N ASP A 208 -22.04 -11.48 -3.93
CA ASP A 208 -20.74 -11.41 -4.62
C ASP A 208 -20.58 -10.35 -5.73
N SER A 209 -21.52 -9.42 -5.90
CA SER A 209 -21.34 -8.34 -6.89
C SER A 209 -20.46 -7.22 -6.34
N ILE A 210 -19.38 -6.88 -7.04
CA ILE A 210 -18.49 -5.77 -6.73
C ILE A 210 -18.63 -4.70 -7.81
N LEU A 211 -18.87 -3.47 -7.39
CA LEU A 211 -18.82 -2.29 -8.25
C LEU A 211 -17.57 -1.46 -7.94
N PHE A 212 -16.92 -1.06 -8.98
CA PHE A 212 -15.80 -0.11 -9.00
C PHE A 212 -16.34 1.22 -9.47
N LEU A 213 -16.20 2.24 -8.65
CA LEU A 213 -16.87 3.51 -8.83
C LEU A 213 -15.87 4.66 -8.74
N ARG A 214 -16.04 5.65 -9.59
CA ARG A 214 -15.32 6.92 -9.57
C ARG A 214 -16.32 8.04 -9.32
N THR A 215 -15.92 9.01 -8.53
CA THR A 215 -16.68 10.26 -8.36
C THR A 215 -15.82 11.45 -8.75
N THR A 216 -16.46 12.47 -9.28
CA THR A 216 -15.84 13.74 -9.66
C THR A 216 -16.60 14.91 -9.07
N ASN A 217 -15.95 16.08 -9.00
CA ASN A 217 -16.57 17.33 -8.56
C ASN A 217 -17.29 17.23 -7.21
N ASN A 218 -16.63 16.77 -6.17
CA ASN A 218 -17.23 16.63 -4.83
C ASN A 218 -18.51 15.77 -4.85
N MET A 219 -18.44 14.57 -5.41
CA MET A 219 -19.55 13.62 -5.47
C MET A 219 -20.75 14.07 -6.33
N LYS A 220 -20.58 15.02 -7.24
CA LYS A 220 -21.67 15.45 -8.14
C LYS A 220 -22.01 14.39 -9.18
N SER A 221 -21.01 13.69 -9.70
CA SER A 221 -21.21 12.55 -10.58
C SER A 221 -20.58 11.28 -9.99
N ILE A 222 -21.15 10.13 -10.28
CA ILE A 222 -20.66 8.81 -9.90
C ILE A 222 -20.73 7.93 -11.14
N ASP A 223 -19.58 7.48 -11.58
CA ASP A 223 -19.43 6.61 -12.75
C ASP A 223 -19.01 5.21 -12.32
N THR A 224 -19.58 4.20 -12.98
CA THR A 224 -19.10 2.82 -12.83
C THR A 224 -17.91 2.61 -13.77
N LEU A 225 -16.73 2.35 -13.20
CA LEU A 225 -15.52 2.02 -13.95
C LEU A 225 -15.50 0.54 -14.33
N TYR A 226 -15.83 -0.33 -13.37
CA TYR A 226 -15.80 -1.76 -13.58
C TYR A 226 -16.83 -2.48 -12.70
N ARG A 227 -17.31 -3.62 -13.17
CA ARG A 227 -18.20 -4.52 -12.43
C ARG A 227 -17.68 -5.95 -12.52
N THR A 228 -17.66 -6.64 -11.40
CA THR A 228 -17.23 -8.04 -11.32
C THR A 228 -17.99 -8.81 -10.24
N ARG A 229 -17.65 -10.07 -10.08
CA ARG A 229 -18.14 -10.94 -9.00
C ARG A 229 -16.99 -11.44 -8.15
N GLY A 230 -17.19 -11.41 -6.83
CA GLY A 230 -16.17 -11.80 -5.86
C GLY A 230 -16.44 -11.22 -4.49
N SER A 231 -15.41 -11.17 -3.66
CA SER A 231 -15.46 -10.68 -2.29
C SER A 231 -14.20 -9.92 -1.91
N GLN A 232 -14.26 -9.19 -0.80
CA GLN A 232 -13.15 -8.45 -0.20
C GLN A 232 -12.45 -7.50 -1.19
N PRO A 233 -13.18 -6.56 -1.82
CA PRO A 233 -12.56 -5.61 -2.73
C PRO A 233 -11.56 -4.71 -2.00
N CYS A 234 -10.38 -4.54 -2.58
CA CYS A 234 -9.37 -3.58 -2.14
C CYS A 234 -8.98 -2.69 -3.31
N ILE A 235 -8.68 -1.42 -3.04
CA ILE A 235 -8.31 -0.44 -4.06
C ILE A 235 -6.96 0.17 -3.74
N SER A 236 -6.12 0.31 -4.76
CA SER A 236 -4.94 1.17 -4.74
C SER A 236 -4.97 2.11 -5.92
N PHE A 237 -4.56 3.34 -5.68
CA PHE A 237 -4.39 4.34 -6.72
C PHE A 237 -2.91 4.51 -7.04
N ASN A 238 -2.53 4.21 -8.29
CA ASN A 238 -1.16 4.36 -8.74
C ASN A 238 -1.06 5.56 -9.69
N SER A 239 -0.56 6.69 -9.20
CA SER A 239 -0.49 7.94 -9.95
C SER A 239 0.57 7.99 -11.04
N LEU A 240 1.43 6.99 -11.18
CA LEU A 240 2.53 6.98 -12.15
C LEU A 240 2.91 5.56 -12.58
N ALA A 241 1.97 4.73 -13.00
CA ALA A 241 2.33 3.46 -13.62
C ALA A 241 2.44 3.63 -15.15
N PRO A 242 3.61 3.92 -15.70
CA PRO A 242 3.77 4.17 -17.14
C PRO A 242 3.84 2.88 -17.96
N PHE A 243 3.23 1.74 -17.58
CA PHE A 243 3.85 0.50 -18.01
C PHE A 243 3.11 -0.39 -18.97
N GLN A 244 1.86 -0.15 -19.34
CA GLN A 244 1.27 -1.01 -20.37
C GLN A 244 0.56 -0.31 -21.52
N HIS A 245 0.18 0.96 -21.37
CA HIS A 245 -0.38 1.74 -22.46
C HIS A 245 0.30 3.10 -22.55
N TRP A 246 1.44 3.12 -23.17
CA TRP A 246 2.40 4.22 -23.34
C TRP A 246 1.82 5.54 -23.87
N GLU A 247 0.61 5.50 -24.40
CA GLU A 247 0.06 6.62 -25.14
C GLU A 247 -1.02 7.38 -24.39
N TYR A 248 -1.60 6.83 -23.29
CA TYR A 248 -2.89 7.32 -22.85
C TYR A 248 -3.04 7.66 -21.38
N ASP A 249 -2.23 7.12 -20.44
CA ASP A 249 -2.53 7.39 -19.05
C ASP A 249 -1.36 7.25 -18.07
N GLU A 250 -1.03 8.36 -17.39
CA GLU A 250 -0.06 8.37 -16.29
C GLU A 250 -0.65 7.82 -14.98
N ASN A 251 -1.97 7.58 -14.93
CA ASN A 251 -2.69 7.20 -13.74
C ASN A 251 -3.46 5.89 -13.95
N SER A 252 -3.15 4.88 -13.16
CA SER A 252 -3.91 3.64 -13.16
C SER A 252 -4.48 3.31 -11.77
N ILE A 253 -5.62 2.66 -11.79
CA ILE A 253 -6.31 2.18 -10.61
C ILE A 253 -6.14 0.67 -10.56
N ARG A 254 -5.83 0.15 -9.38
CA ARG A 254 -5.73 -1.28 -9.12
C ARG A 254 -6.84 -1.70 -8.19
N LEU A 255 -7.64 -2.66 -8.64
CA LEU A 255 -8.61 -3.37 -7.84
C LEU A 255 -8.09 -4.77 -7.57
N LEU A 256 -7.97 -5.15 -6.31
CA LEU A 256 -7.77 -6.52 -5.91
C LEU A 256 -9.05 -7.06 -5.28
N PHE A 257 -9.35 -8.32 -5.56
CA PHE A 257 -10.47 -9.02 -4.95
C PHE A 257 -10.26 -10.54 -5.01
N ILE A 258 -11.02 -11.24 -4.20
CA ILE A 258 -11.12 -12.70 -4.26
C ILE A 258 -12.27 -13.02 -5.20
N ASP A 259 -12.00 -13.65 -6.33
CA ASP A 259 -13.02 -14.00 -7.32
C ASP A 259 -13.93 -15.15 -6.84
N ILE A 260 -14.92 -15.50 -7.65
CA ILE A 260 -15.87 -16.59 -7.34
C ILE A 260 -15.22 -17.99 -7.23
N ASN A 261 -14.02 -18.15 -7.80
CA ASN A 261 -13.20 -19.36 -7.70
C ASN A 261 -12.24 -19.33 -6.51
N LYS A 262 -12.35 -18.31 -5.64
CA LYS A 262 -11.45 -18.02 -4.52
C LYS A 262 -10.01 -17.70 -4.95
N GLN A 263 -9.82 -17.25 -6.17
CA GLN A 263 -8.52 -16.84 -6.70
C GLN A 263 -8.28 -15.37 -6.39
N LEU A 264 -7.01 -15.02 -6.09
CA LEU A 264 -6.62 -13.62 -5.95
C LEU A 264 -6.51 -12.99 -7.33
N THR A 265 -7.38 -12.05 -7.63
CA THR A 265 -7.51 -11.40 -8.93
C THR A 265 -7.26 -9.91 -8.83
N GLU A 266 -6.51 -9.39 -9.80
CA GLU A 266 -6.26 -7.96 -10.02
C GLU A 266 -6.98 -7.48 -11.27
N VAL A 267 -7.54 -6.28 -11.19
CA VAL A 267 -8.01 -5.53 -12.36
C VAL A 267 -7.31 -4.18 -12.36
N GLU A 268 -6.70 -3.86 -13.50
CA GLU A 268 -6.12 -2.54 -13.78
C GLU A 268 -7.08 -1.77 -14.66
N CYS A 269 -7.44 -0.56 -14.26
CA CYS A 269 -8.25 0.38 -15.03
C CYS A 269 -7.50 1.70 -15.20
N GLY A 270 -7.58 2.33 -16.37
CA GLY A 270 -7.17 3.72 -16.56
C GLY A 270 -8.11 4.67 -15.81
N PHE A 271 -7.54 5.77 -15.29
CA PHE A 271 -8.33 6.78 -14.59
C PHE A 271 -9.14 7.65 -15.58
N ASP A 272 -8.51 8.11 -16.65
CA ASP A 272 -9.15 8.90 -17.68
C ASP A 272 -9.68 7.96 -18.75
N ARG A 273 -10.97 7.72 -18.75
CA ARG A 273 -11.65 6.79 -19.63
C ARG A 273 -11.21 6.90 -21.09
N HIS A 274 -10.41 5.96 -21.54
CA HIS A 274 -10.32 5.59 -22.94
C HIS A 274 -11.21 4.36 -23.14
N PRO A 275 -12.43 4.51 -23.67
CA PRO A 275 -13.39 3.42 -23.83
C PRO A 275 -12.90 2.30 -24.75
N GLU A 276 -11.85 2.55 -25.48
CA GLU A 276 -11.21 1.63 -26.43
C GLU A 276 -10.28 0.63 -25.73
N ILE A 277 -9.85 0.91 -24.49
CA ILE A 277 -8.95 0.06 -23.73
C ILE A 277 -9.74 -0.54 -22.55
N GLY A 278 -10.09 -1.81 -22.70
CA GLY A 278 -10.73 -2.55 -21.63
C GLY A 278 -9.83 -2.73 -20.41
N PRO A 279 -10.40 -3.05 -19.24
CA PRO A 279 -9.62 -3.33 -18.05
C PRO A 279 -8.72 -4.54 -18.26
N LEU A 280 -7.48 -4.45 -17.78
CA LEU A 280 -6.55 -5.57 -17.79
C LEU A 280 -6.79 -6.43 -16.55
N ILE A 281 -7.11 -7.71 -16.75
CA ILE A 281 -7.38 -8.65 -15.67
C ILE A 281 -6.22 -9.62 -15.53
N ARG A 282 -5.74 -9.83 -14.29
CA ARG A 282 -4.68 -10.77 -13.97
C ARG A 282 -5.08 -11.64 -12.78
N ILE A 283 -4.74 -12.92 -12.84
CA ILE A 283 -4.84 -13.82 -11.69
C ILE A 283 -3.47 -13.82 -11.00
N LEU A 284 -3.40 -13.23 -9.80
CA LEU A 284 -2.17 -13.16 -9.02
C LEU A 284 -1.86 -14.48 -8.28
N SER A 285 -2.90 -15.21 -7.93
CA SER A 285 -2.77 -16.56 -7.35
C SER A 285 -3.96 -17.41 -7.70
N THR A 286 -3.71 -18.63 -8.17
CA THR A 286 -4.73 -19.65 -8.44
C THR A 286 -5.10 -20.47 -7.19
N LYS A 287 -4.36 -20.33 -6.09
CA LYS A 287 -4.66 -21.00 -4.82
C LYS A 287 -5.78 -20.27 -4.09
N PRO A 288 -6.63 -21.01 -3.35
CA PRO A 288 -7.67 -20.39 -2.55
C PRO A 288 -7.12 -19.34 -1.59
N THR A 289 -7.67 -18.14 -1.67
CA THR A 289 -7.31 -16.98 -0.87
C THR A 289 -8.43 -16.65 0.09
N ASP A 290 -8.10 -16.42 1.36
CA ASP A 290 -9.10 -16.21 2.42
C ASP A 290 -9.17 -14.75 2.88
N TYR A 291 -8.13 -13.96 2.63
CA TYR A 291 -8.01 -12.58 3.09
C TYR A 291 -7.07 -11.78 2.20
N ILE A 292 -7.40 -10.51 1.97
CA ILE A 292 -6.54 -9.57 1.23
C ILE A 292 -6.58 -8.18 1.87
N CYS A 293 -5.50 -7.44 1.77
CA CYS A 293 -5.45 -5.99 1.91
C CYS A 293 -4.34 -5.41 1.03
N ILE A 294 -4.45 -4.14 0.68
CA ILE A 294 -3.56 -3.47 -0.28
C ILE A 294 -3.00 -2.18 0.30
N ASP A 295 -1.79 -1.84 -0.11
CA ASP A 295 -1.16 -0.56 0.14
C ASP A 295 -1.14 0.28 -1.14
N ASP A 296 -1.19 1.58 -0.97
CA ASP A 296 -1.03 2.55 -2.03
C ASP A 296 0.44 2.96 -2.08
N VAL A 297 1.15 2.49 -3.09
CA VAL A 297 2.56 2.78 -3.27
C VAL A 297 2.73 3.86 -4.32
N ILE A 298 3.52 4.87 -3.97
CA ILE A 298 3.89 5.91 -4.92
C ILE A 298 4.78 5.34 -6.02
N PRO A 299 4.48 5.70 -7.27
CA PRO A 299 5.31 5.32 -8.40
C PRO A 299 6.79 5.78 -8.26
N PRO A 300 7.67 5.11 -8.98
CA PRO A 300 7.44 4.15 -10.07
C PRO A 300 7.44 2.69 -9.64
N ILE A 301 7.20 2.39 -8.37
CA ILE A 301 7.67 1.15 -7.74
C ILE A 301 6.60 0.05 -7.68
N GLY A 302 5.35 0.34 -8.08
CA GLY A 302 4.25 -0.63 -7.95
C GLY A 302 3.57 -0.56 -6.57
N TYR A 303 2.76 -1.55 -6.23
CA TYR A 303 2.00 -1.60 -4.99
C TYR A 303 2.24 -2.90 -4.23
N SER A 304 2.09 -2.83 -2.90
CA SER A 304 2.19 -3.97 -2.01
C SER A 304 0.81 -4.44 -1.57
N TYR A 305 0.65 -5.73 -1.38
CA TYR A 305 -0.56 -6.32 -0.85
C TYR A 305 -0.26 -7.49 0.09
N LEU A 306 -1.14 -7.71 1.04
CA LEU A 306 -1.14 -8.89 1.90
C LEU A 306 -2.27 -9.82 1.48
N PHE A 307 -2.02 -11.11 1.57
CA PHE A 307 -3.06 -12.10 1.37
C PHE A 307 -2.80 -13.35 2.20
N MET A 308 -3.85 -14.08 2.52
CA MET A 308 -3.78 -15.32 3.29
C MET A 308 -4.19 -16.50 2.43
N GLN A 309 -3.41 -17.57 2.51
CA GLN A 309 -3.70 -18.85 1.85
C GLN A 309 -3.30 -19.99 2.78
N ASN A 310 -4.23 -20.94 3.01
CA ASN A 310 -3.99 -22.10 3.87
C ASN A 310 -3.41 -21.71 5.27
N GLY A 311 -3.92 -20.63 5.85
CA GLY A 311 -3.48 -20.15 7.16
C GLY A 311 -2.11 -19.46 7.18
N ASN A 312 -1.44 -19.30 6.05
CA ASN A 312 -0.20 -18.56 5.95
C ASN A 312 -0.45 -17.14 5.42
N LEU A 313 0.32 -16.19 5.95
CA LEU A 313 0.29 -14.81 5.50
C LEU A 313 1.40 -14.57 4.48
N TYR A 314 1.04 -13.99 3.34
CA TYR A 314 1.94 -13.67 2.24
C TYR A 314 1.96 -12.17 2.01
N HIS A 315 3.15 -11.67 1.69
CA HIS A 315 3.35 -10.35 1.13
C HIS A 315 3.52 -10.49 -0.39
N GLY A 316 2.66 -9.87 -1.13
CA GLY A 316 2.77 -9.75 -2.58
C GLY A 316 3.17 -8.33 -2.96
N PHE A 317 3.87 -8.24 -4.07
CA PHE A 317 4.25 -6.98 -4.69
C PHE A 317 3.97 -7.08 -6.19
N SER A 318 3.28 -6.09 -6.74
CA SER A 318 2.97 -6.02 -8.16
C SER A 318 3.64 -4.79 -8.77
N TYR A 319 4.33 -5.02 -9.89
CA TYR A 319 4.98 -3.99 -10.65
C TYR A 319 4.79 -4.26 -12.15
N GLY A 320 4.02 -3.40 -12.79
CA GLY A 320 3.64 -3.62 -14.18
C GLY A 320 3.00 -4.99 -14.39
N ALA A 321 3.55 -5.80 -15.29
CA ALA A 321 3.08 -7.17 -15.55
C ALA A 321 3.62 -8.22 -14.59
N SER A 322 4.58 -7.87 -13.72
CA SER A 322 5.28 -8.82 -12.86
C SER A 322 4.72 -8.79 -11.44
N THR A 323 4.42 -9.96 -10.90
CA THR A 323 3.96 -10.13 -9.52
C THR A 323 4.92 -11.04 -8.77
N TYR A 324 5.22 -10.66 -7.55
CA TYR A 324 6.09 -11.42 -6.64
C TYR A 324 5.37 -11.64 -5.32
N SER A 325 5.54 -12.83 -4.75
CA SER A 325 5.02 -13.10 -3.40
C SER A 325 6.07 -13.83 -2.58
N SER A 326 6.13 -13.52 -1.30
CA SER A 326 6.96 -14.20 -0.31
C SER A 326 6.15 -14.50 0.93
N THR A 327 6.43 -15.63 1.59
CA THR A 327 5.84 -15.92 2.90
C THR A 327 6.44 -14.97 3.93
N ILE A 328 5.60 -14.20 4.62
CA ILE A 328 6.07 -13.24 5.63
C ILE A 328 6.47 -13.93 6.93
N LEU A 329 5.87 -15.07 7.21
CA LEU A 329 5.85 -15.64 8.55
C LEU A 329 6.16 -17.14 8.50
N ASP A 330 7.44 -17.48 8.28
CA ASP A 330 7.91 -18.88 8.25
C ASP A 330 7.91 -19.57 9.63
N THR A 331 7.61 -18.85 10.72
CA THR A 331 7.82 -19.36 12.08
C THR A 331 6.59 -19.30 12.99
N ILE A 332 5.39 -19.09 12.43
CA ILE A 332 4.20 -18.90 13.25
C ILE A 332 3.63 -20.22 13.75
N LYS A 333 3.53 -20.35 15.08
CA LYS A 333 2.86 -21.46 15.75
C LYS A 333 1.33 -21.39 15.71
N SER A 334 0.75 -20.27 15.29
CA SER A 334 -0.70 -20.06 15.20
C SER A 334 -1.07 -19.24 13.97
N ILE A 335 -2.30 -19.47 13.46
CA ILE A 335 -2.81 -18.76 12.27
C ILE A 335 -2.86 -17.25 12.54
N PRO A 336 -2.28 -16.41 11.68
CA PRO A 336 -2.42 -14.96 11.76
C PRO A 336 -3.87 -14.55 11.50
N LEU A 337 -4.36 -13.57 12.23
CA LEU A 337 -5.72 -13.07 12.13
C LEU A 337 -5.71 -11.60 11.74
N ASN A 338 -6.64 -11.21 10.85
CA ASN A 338 -6.91 -9.82 10.49
C ASN A 338 -5.65 -8.99 10.21
N PRO A 339 -4.79 -9.41 9.27
CA PRO A 339 -3.60 -8.66 8.91
C PRO A 339 -3.97 -7.34 8.25
N THR A 340 -3.15 -6.32 8.47
CA THR A 340 -3.26 -5.00 7.84
C THR A 340 -1.87 -4.46 7.55
N LEU A 341 -1.76 -3.55 6.59
CA LEU A 341 -0.48 -2.94 6.22
C LEU A 341 -0.57 -1.42 6.20
N ALA A 342 0.59 -0.76 6.28
CA ALA A 342 0.66 0.69 6.25
C ALA A 342 0.26 1.20 4.87
N TYR A 343 -0.66 2.14 4.88
CA TYR A 343 -1.16 2.83 3.70
C TYR A 343 -0.47 4.20 3.54
N LYS A 344 -0.30 4.64 2.30
CA LYS A 344 0.30 5.93 1.92
C LYS A 344 1.72 6.14 2.45
N ASN A 345 2.59 5.26 2.08
CA ASN A 345 3.98 5.33 2.48
C ASN A 345 4.82 6.08 1.45
N PHE A 346 4.84 7.42 1.53
CA PHE A 346 5.38 8.30 0.49
C PHE A 346 6.87 8.14 0.18
N ASN A 347 7.69 7.71 1.13
CA ASN A 347 9.15 7.68 0.93
C ASN A 347 9.83 6.44 1.50
N SER A 348 9.09 5.45 1.98
CA SER A 348 9.72 4.31 2.63
C SER A 348 10.08 3.19 1.67
N LYS A 349 11.26 2.64 1.87
CA LYS A 349 11.72 1.40 1.25
C LYS A 349 11.10 0.15 1.87
N TYR A 350 10.24 0.34 2.88
CA TYR A 350 9.70 -0.72 3.70
C TYR A 350 8.17 -0.69 3.69
N VAL A 351 7.58 -1.85 3.89
CA VAL A 351 6.16 -2.05 4.17
C VAL A 351 6.04 -2.49 5.61
N ASP A 352 5.09 -1.93 6.32
CA ASP A 352 4.82 -2.28 7.71
C ASP A 352 3.54 -3.07 7.80
N PHE A 353 3.56 -4.15 8.56
CA PHE A 353 2.45 -5.07 8.75
C PHE A 353 2.09 -5.18 10.20
N VAL A 354 0.81 -5.32 10.46
CA VAL A 354 0.26 -5.65 11.77
C VAL A 354 -0.72 -6.79 11.60
N TRP A 355 -0.69 -7.75 12.51
CA TRP A 355 -1.65 -8.86 12.58
C TRP A 355 -1.85 -9.30 14.01
N MET A 356 -2.87 -10.10 14.22
CA MET A 356 -3.16 -10.71 15.51
C MET A 356 -2.82 -12.18 15.51
N GLN A 357 -2.53 -12.70 16.71
CA GLN A 357 -2.46 -14.14 16.98
C GLN A 357 -3.21 -14.45 18.27
N LYS A 358 -3.95 -15.55 18.26
CA LYS A 358 -4.61 -16.03 19.45
C LYS A 358 -3.57 -16.47 20.48
N MET A 359 -3.74 -16.05 21.71
CA MET A 359 -3.06 -16.56 22.89
C MET A 359 -4.07 -16.75 24.02
N ASP A 360 -3.70 -17.47 25.04
CA ASP A 360 -4.56 -17.70 26.21
C ASP A 360 -4.01 -16.94 27.42
N PRO A 361 -4.74 -15.99 28.00
CA PRO A 361 -5.99 -15.42 27.51
C PRO A 361 -5.79 -14.26 26.51
N GLY A 362 -6.63 -14.19 25.45
CA GLY A 362 -6.72 -13.04 24.56
C GLY A 362 -5.92 -13.16 23.25
N PHE A 363 -5.39 -12.05 22.77
CA PHE A 363 -4.73 -11.95 21.47
C PHE A 363 -3.50 -11.06 21.56
N ASN A 364 -2.41 -11.50 20.97
CA ASN A 364 -1.22 -10.69 20.73
C ASN A 364 -1.37 -9.92 19.42
N ILE A 365 -0.92 -8.67 19.40
CA ILE A 365 -0.81 -7.83 18.22
C ILE A 365 0.66 -7.72 17.88
N TYR A 366 1.03 -8.22 16.72
CA TYR A 366 2.39 -8.25 16.22
C TYR A 366 2.58 -7.23 15.10
N TYR A 367 3.78 -6.73 15.03
CA TYR A 367 4.27 -5.86 13.98
C TYR A 367 5.50 -6.48 13.32
N LYS A 368 5.62 -6.29 12.01
CA LYS A 368 6.84 -6.58 11.25
C LYS A 368 7.03 -5.49 10.19
N ARG A 369 8.27 -5.11 10.01
CA ARG A 369 8.69 -4.31 8.85
C ARG A 369 9.35 -5.24 7.85
N ASP A 370 8.98 -5.16 6.60
CA ASP A 370 9.63 -5.89 5.53
C ASP A 370 10.16 -4.91 4.49
N ALA A 371 11.28 -5.26 3.85
CA ALA A 371 11.74 -4.48 2.71
C ALA A 371 10.66 -4.61 1.61
N LYS A 372 10.24 -3.51 1.02
CA LYS A 372 9.50 -3.59 -0.23
C LYS A 372 10.33 -4.46 -1.16
N LEU A 373 9.72 -5.48 -1.77
CA LEU A 373 10.41 -6.44 -2.65
C LEU A 373 10.97 -5.77 -3.93
N ILE A 374 11.53 -4.59 -3.77
CA ILE A 374 12.22 -3.83 -4.81
C ILE A 374 13.63 -4.38 -5.05
N HIS A 375 14.06 -5.35 -4.24
CA HIS A 375 15.44 -5.81 -4.25
C HIS A 375 15.56 -7.32 -4.43
N VAL A 376 15.49 -7.75 -5.66
CA VAL A 376 16.36 -8.85 -6.10
C VAL A 376 17.48 -8.23 -6.95
N GLY A 377 18.32 -7.46 -6.30
CA GLY A 377 19.51 -6.88 -6.89
C GLY A 377 20.44 -6.42 -5.78
N VAL A 378 21.64 -6.90 -5.80
CA VAL A 378 22.72 -6.61 -4.85
C VAL A 378 22.74 -5.12 -4.48
N LYS A 379 22.62 -4.81 -3.18
CA LYS A 379 22.85 -3.48 -2.64
C LYS A 379 24.29 -3.04 -2.95
N ASP A 380 24.43 -2.01 -3.74
CA ASP A 380 25.56 -1.11 -3.64
C ASP A 380 25.03 0.26 -3.18
N TYR A 381 24.91 0.42 -1.87
CA TYR A 381 24.70 1.72 -1.24
C TYR A 381 26.07 2.29 -0.90
N GLU A 382 26.62 3.10 -1.78
CA GLU A 382 27.61 4.08 -1.37
C GLU A 382 26.88 5.39 -1.08
N SER A 383 26.60 5.64 0.18
CA SER A 383 26.19 6.96 0.67
C SER A 383 27.29 7.96 0.36
N GLY A 384 26.97 8.99 -0.43
CA GLY A 384 27.89 10.10 -0.71
C GLY A 384 28.08 10.48 -2.17
N LYS A 385 27.40 9.86 -3.14
CA LYS A 385 27.62 10.14 -4.58
C LYS A 385 26.58 11.06 -5.23
N GLY A 386 25.60 11.59 -4.51
CA GLY A 386 24.59 12.53 -5.07
C GLY A 386 23.59 11.89 -6.03
N PHE A 387 23.60 10.55 -6.23
CA PHE A 387 22.60 9.82 -6.99
C PHE A 387 22.59 8.32 -6.64
N SER A 388 21.45 7.67 -6.89
CA SER A 388 21.29 6.23 -6.73
C SER A 388 20.79 5.60 -8.03
N ILE A 389 21.12 4.31 -8.26
CA ILE A 389 20.63 3.52 -9.39
C ILE A 389 20.02 2.21 -8.90
N THR A 390 18.81 1.91 -9.37
CA THR A 390 18.13 0.65 -9.13
C THR A 390 17.71 0.01 -10.45
N GLY A 391 17.77 -1.33 -10.54
CA GLY A 391 17.35 -2.07 -11.73
C GLY A 391 16.65 -3.34 -11.32
N TYR A 392 15.47 -3.63 -11.90
CA TYR A 392 14.72 -4.84 -11.62
C TYR A 392 13.69 -5.14 -12.74
N PRO A 393 13.17 -6.37 -12.81
CA PRO A 393 13.60 -7.52 -12.03
C PRO A 393 15.06 -7.89 -12.34
N ASN A 394 15.75 -8.54 -11.42
CA ASN A 394 17.06 -9.05 -11.65
C ASN A 394 17.23 -10.39 -10.89
N PRO A 395 17.29 -11.54 -11.54
CA PRO A 395 17.28 -11.75 -12.99
C PRO A 395 15.99 -11.30 -13.69
N PHE A 396 16.07 -11.00 -15.01
CA PHE A 396 14.93 -10.65 -15.84
C PHE A 396 14.87 -11.49 -17.12
N THR A 397 13.66 -11.67 -17.66
CA THR A 397 13.40 -12.47 -18.87
C THR A 397 13.08 -11.61 -20.10
N ASP A 398 12.24 -10.60 -19.91
CA ASP A 398 11.73 -9.79 -21.01
C ASP A 398 12.26 -8.37 -20.95
N GLN A 399 12.16 -7.74 -19.79
CA GLN A 399 12.42 -6.32 -19.65
C GLN A 399 12.96 -5.97 -18.26
N LEU A 400 13.95 -5.09 -18.21
CA LEU A 400 14.56 -4.55 -17.01
C LEU A 400 14.21 -3.07 -16.89
N SER A 401 13.57 -2.70 -15.81
CA SER A 401 13.37 -1.30 -15.43
C SER A 401 14.55 -0.80 -14.62
N ILE A 402 15.06 0.37 -14.98
CA ILE A 402 16.20 1.00 -14.31
C ILE A 402 15.77 2.40 -13.88
N ILE A 403 15.96 2.70 -12.61
CA ILE A 403 15.64 3.99 -12.02
C ILE A 403 16.91 4.63 -11.50
N VAL A 404 17.07 5.91 -11.81
CA VAL A 404 18.15 6.74 -11.29
C VAL A 404 17.55 7.95 -10.58
N ASP A 405 17.79 8.03 -9.26
CA ASP A 405 17.43 9.17 -8.45
C ASP A 405 18.64 10.10 -8.34
N VAL A 406 18.50 11.38 -8.69
CA VAL A 406 19.56 12.38 -8.61
C VAL A 406 19.18 13.49 -7.63
N GLU A 407 20.12 13.90 -6.78
CA GLU A 407 19.91 14.99 -5.84
C GLU A 407 19.91 16.36 -6.53
N ASN A 408 20.68 16.51 -7.61
CA ASN A 408 20.79 17.76 -8.36
C ASN A 408 20.16 17.61 -9.76
N GLN A 409 19.05 18.29 -9.99
CA GLN A 409 18.26 18.26 -11.23
C GLN A 409 18.99 18.76 -12.50
N GLN A 410 20.09 19.47 -12.34
CA GLN A 410 20.82 20.02 -13.50
C GLN A 410 21.70 18.98 -14.22
N GLN A 411 21.85 17.78 -13.66
CA GLN A 411 22.71 16.75 -14.23
C GLN A 411 21.91 15.54 -14.68
N LYS A 412 21.76 15.39 -15.98
CA LYS A 412 21.06 14.22 -16.56
C LYS A 412 21.96 12.98 -16.49
N PRO A 413 21.42 11.85 -15.99
CA PRO A 413 22.16 10.59 -16.00
C PRO A 413 22.29 10.03 -17.42
N ILE A 414 23.45 9.42 -17.70
CA ILE A 414 23.72 8.64 -18.90
C ILE A 414 23.85 7.18 -18.49
N LEU A 415 23.05 6.30 -19.06
CA LEU A 415 23.12 4.86 -18.83
C LEU A 415 23.70 4.14 -20.04
N GLU A 416 24.72 3.36 -19.76
CA GLU A 416 25.37 2.48 -20.75
C GLU A 416 25.31 1.03 -20.24
N ILE A 417 25.03 0.10 -21.14
CA ILE A 417 24.99 -1.34 -20.83
C ILE A 417 26.18 -2.03 -21.47
N TYR A 418 26.87 -2.84 -20.68
CA TYR A 418 28.03 -3.61 -21.07
C TYR A 418 27.79 -5.11 -20.87
N ASN A 419 28.32 -5.93 -21.75
CA ASN A 419 28.35 -7.38 -21.55
C ASN A 419 29.52 -7.80 -20.63
N SER A 420 29.64 -9.11 -20.35
CA SER A 420 30.68 -9.68 -19.50
C SER A 420 32.12 -9.45 -20.04
N ASN A 421 32.26 -9.20 -21.34
CA ASN A 421 33.54 -8.87 -21.98
C ASN A 421 33.83 -7.36 -22.01
N SER A 422 33.17 -6.58 -21.22
CA SER A 422 33.29 -5.12 -21.13
C SER A 422 33.00 -4.38 -22.47
N LYS A 423 32.31 -5.02 -23.39
CA LYS A 423 31.86 -4.39 -24.64
C LYS A 423 30.52 -3.68 -24.38
N ARG A 424 30.45 -2.38 -24.69
CA ARG A 424 29.20 -1.63 -24.62
C ARG A 424 28.21 -2.16 -25.66
N VAL A 425 27.01 -2.56 -25.22
CA VAL A 425 25.97 -3.13 -26.06
C VAL A 425 24.82 -2.16 -26.34
N LYS A 426 24.51 -1.27 -25.39
CA LYS A 426 23.44 -0.28 -25.57
C LYS A 426 23.69 0.99 -24.75
N VAL A 427 23.19 2.12 -25.24
CA VAL A 427 23.02 3.36 -24.47
C VAL A 427 21.54 3.61 -24.32
N LEU A 428 21.08 3.83 -23.09
CA LEU A 428 19.67 4.13 -22.81
C LEU A 428 19.46 5.63 -22.69
N ILE A 429 18.40 6.12 -23.30
CA ILE A 429 17.99 7.51 -23.24
C ILE A 429 16.80 7.63 -22.29
N SER A 430 16.88 8.53 -21.34
CA SER A 430 15.78 8.79 -20.39
C SER A 430 14.61 9.48 -21.09
N LYS A 431 13.40 9.10 -20.74
CA LYS A 431 12.18 9.74 -21.23
C LYS A 431 11.67 10.85 -20.31
N ASN A 432 12.15 10.97 -19.06
CA ASN A 432 11.65 11.92 -18.07
C ASN A 432 12.72 12.90 -17.60
N ALA A 433 12.28 14.08 -17.16
CA ALA A 433 13.10 15.12 -16.55
C ALA A 433 12.61 15.39 -15.11
N GLY A 434 13.55 15.58 -14.19
CA GLY A 434 13.27 15.82 -12.77
C GLY A 434 14.34 15.20 -11.90
N ASN A 435 14.03 14.94 -10.63
CA ASN A 435 14.95 14.26 -9.70
C ASN A 435 15.06 12.75 -9.95
N GLN A 436 14.16 12.17 -10.76
CA GLN A 436 14.10 10.75 -11.02
C GLN A 436 14.00 10.48 -12.53
N TYR A 437 14.87 9.60 -13.00
CA TYR A 437 14.96 9.18 -14.39
C TYR A 437 14.65 7.69 -14.49
N ALA A 438 13.70 7.34 -15.36
CA ALA A 438 13.33 5.96 -15.61
C ALA A 438 13.82 5.52 -17.00
N TYR A 439 14.37 4.31 -17.07
CA TYR A 439 14.85 3.68 -18.29
C TYR A 439 14.31 2.27 -18.37
N LEU A 440 14.17 1.79 -19.59
CA LEU A 440 13.72 0.45 -19.87
C LEU A 440 14.71 -0.23 -20.79
N TRP A 441 15.11 -1.48 -20.45
CA TRP A 441 15.97 -2.28 -21.27
C TRP A 441 15.35 -3.66 -21.52
N ASP A 442 15.17 -3.98 -22.80
CA ASP A 442 14.52 -5.18 -23.34
C ASP A 442 15.52 -6.28 -23.73
N ALA A 443 16.70 -6.29 -23.11
CA ALA A 443 17.80 -7.17 -23.44
C ALA A 443 18.25 -7.15 -24.92
N THR A 444 18.03 -6.01 -25.63
CA THR A 444 18.55 -5.82 -26.98
C THR A 444 19.78 -4.93 -27.01
N ASP A 445 20.56 -5.07 -28.09
CA ASP A 445 21.69 -4.18 -28.40
C ASP A 445 21.20 -2.85 -29.03
N GLN A 446 22.14 -1.98 -29.42
CA GLN A 446 21.84 -0.71 -30.08
C GLN A 446 21.17 -0.84 -31.46
N TYR A 447 21.19 -2.03 -32.06
CA TYR A 447 20.56 -2.36 -33.34
C TYR A 447 19.27 -3.15 -33.18
N ASN A 448 18.77 -3.28 -31.92
CA ASN A 448 17.59 -4.06 -31.53
C ASN A 448 17.72 -5.58 -31.72
N ASN A 449 18.95 -6.11 -31.80
CA ASN A 449 19.15 -7.54 -31.78
C ASN A 449 19.07 -8.05 -30.34
N ILE A 450 18.34 -9.15 -30.13
CA ILE A 450 18.22 -9.80 -28.81
C ILE A 450 19.59 -10.33 -28.39
N LEU A 451 19.99 -9.98 -27.18
CA LEU A 451 21.26 -10.41 -26.60
C LEU A 451 21.15 -11.82 -25.98
N PRO A 452 22.25 -12.57 -25.83
CA PRO A 452 22.25 -13.86 -25.17
C PRO A 452 21.98 -13.73 -23.66
N SER A 453 21.40 -14.78 -23.07
CA SER A 453 21.30 -14.88 -21.61
C SER A 453 22.68 -14.76 -20.96
N GLY A 454 22.77 -14.02 -19.86
CA GLY A 454 24.05 -13.82 -19.18
C GLY A 454 24.09 -12.60 -18.26
N LEU A 455 25.30 -12.34 -17.76
CA LEU A 455 25.60 -11.18 -16.91
C LEU A 455 25.86 -9.94 -17.77
N TYR A 456 25.21 -8.84 -17.39
CA TYR A 456 25.41 -7.52 -17.95
C TYR A 456 25.73 -6.50 -16.84
N ILE A 457 26.39 -5.43 -17.22
CA ILE A 457 26.75 -4.32 -16.31
C ILE A 457 26.09 -3.05 -16.83
N ILE A 458 25.28 -2.43 -15.97
CA ILE A 458 24.72 -1.11 -16.21
C ILE A 458 25.67 -0.09 -15.59
N MET A 459 26.23 0.79 -16.39
CA MET A 459 27.05 1.90 -15.97
C MET A 459 26.19 3.16 -16.00
N CYS A 460 26.05 3.84 -14.86
CA CYS A 460 25.38 5.13 -14.75
C CYS A 460 26.42 6.22 -14.50
N THR A 461 26.34 7.29 -15.27
CA THR A 461 27.17 8.49 -15.12
C THR A 461 26.28 9.71 -14.88
N VAL A 462 26.53 10.42 -13.76
CA VAL A 462 25.89 11.68 -13.41
C VAL A 462 26.99 12.72 -13.15
N GLY A 463 27.10 13.68 -14.03
CA GLY A 463 28.22 14.66 -13.99
C GLY A 463 29.58 13.98 -14.10
N LYS A 464 30.40 14.08 -13.05
CA LYS A 464 31.72 13.43 -12.98
C LYS A 464 31.71 12.10 -12.23
N THR A 465 30.60 11.73 -11.64
CA THR A 465 30.49 10.51 -10.82
C THR A 465 29.93 9.36 -11.64
N LYS A 466 30.51 8.17 -11.45
CA LYS A 466 30.09 6.94 -12.10
C LYS A 466 29.80 5.86 -11.07
N THR A 467 28.75 5.06 -11.34
CA THR A 467 28.46 3.84 -10.59
C THR A 467 28.07 2.73 -11.54
N ALA A 468 28.26 1.49 -11.13
CA ALA A 468 27.95 0.31 -11.96
C ALA A 468 27.02 -0.64 -11.21
N ARG A 469 26.14 -1.33 -11.94
CA ARG A 469 25.24 -2.35 -11.41
C ARG A 469 25.28 -3.61 -12.27
N LYS A 470 25.35 -4.77 -11.63
CA LYS A 470 25.24 -6.06 -12.29
C LYS A 470 23.79 -6.48 -12.43
N VAL A 471 23.41 -6.98 -13.61
CA VAL A 471 22.09 -7.53 -13.90
C VAL A 471 22.23 -8.84 -14.67
N ILE A 472 21.29 -9.74 -14.49
CA ILE A 472 21.28 -11.06 -15.13
C ILE A 472 20.06 -11.15 -16.03
N TYR A 473 20.32 -11.37 -17.31
CA TYR A 473 19.29 -11.70 -18.29
C TYR A 473 19.19 -13.20 -18.44
N THR A 474 17.97 -13.72 -18.39
CA THR A 474 17.65 -15.15 -18.58
C THR A 474 16.55 -15.27 -19.64
N LYS A 475 16.77 -16.12 -20.62
CA LYS A 475 15.74 -16.50 -21.59
C LYS A 475 14.85 -17.57 -21.03
#